data_d69a4c9e4a1ac6dc0be7632de7a21402
#
_entry.id   d69a4c9e4a1ac6dc0be7632de7a21402
#
_cell.length_a   1.000
_cell.length_b   1.000
_cell.length_c   1.000
_cell.angle_alpha   90.00
_cell.angle_beta   90.00
_cell.angle_gamma   90.00
#
_symmetry.space_group_name_H-M   'P 1'
#
loop_
_entity.id
_entity.type
_entity.pdbx_description
1 polymer ?
#
loop_
_entity_poly.entity_id
_entity_poly.type
_entity_poly.pdbx_seq_one_letter_code
_entity_poly.pdbx_strand_id
1 'polypeptide(L)'
;MSVLVRFAPPSMTADQYDAIVNRLYDEGIHPADGLELEVCLGSGDQMKVSLLFDSIEAFDIFSERLKPILEDLGMEPGTPEVMNVHHAIRRGG
;
A
#
# COMPACT_ATOMS: atom_id res chain seq x y z
N MET A 1 17.77 1.45 0.78
CA MET A 1 17.21 1.79 2.10
C MET A 1 15.72 1.56 2.08
N SER A 2 15.24 0.79 3.03
CA SER A 2 13.80 0.51 3.13
C SER A 2 13.02 1.76 3.50
N VAL A 3 11.80 1.86 2.96
CA VAL A 3 10.86 2.93 3.29
C VAL A 3 9.54 2.33 3.73
N LEU A 4 8.90 2.97 4.69
CA LEU A 4 7.54 2.65 5.10
C LEU A 4 6.61 3.71 4.51
N VAL A 5 5.61 3.25 3.78
CA VAL A 5 4.60 4.13 3.19
C VAL A 5 3.29 3.87 3.88
N ARG A 6 2.64 4.93 4.34
CA ARG A 6 1.36 4.84 5.02
C ARG A 6 0.31 5.64 4.27
N PHE A 7 -0.75 4.94 3.89
CA PHE A 7 -1.95 5.57 3.34
C PHE A 7 -3.03 5.64 4.40
N ALA A 8 -3.60 6.82 4.58
CA ALA A 8 -4.72 7.05 5.49
C ALA A 8 -5.84 7.77 4.72
N PRO A 9 -6.58 7.03 3.87
CA PRO A 9 -7.65 7.64 3.09
C PRO A 9 -8.72 8.25 4.00
N PRO A 10 -9.43 9.28 3.54
CA PRO A 10 -10.52 9.89 4.32
C PRO A 10 -11.60 8.89 4.69
N SER A 11 -11.88 7.93 3.79
CA SER A 11 -12.85 6.88 4.03
C SER A 11 -12.51 5.67 3.17
N MET A 12 -12.32 4.54 3.80
CA MET A 12 -12.10 3.26 3.11
C MET A 12 -12.56 2.12 4.02
N THR A 13 -13.36 1.22 3.47
CA THR A 13 -13.78 -0.01 4.16
C THR A 13 -12.84 -1.15 3.79
N ALA A 14 -12.90 -2.24 4.56
CA ALA A 14 -12.17 -3.46 4.22
C ALA A 14 -12.56 -4.01 2.85
N ASP A 15 -13.84 -3.95 2.49
CA ASP A 15 -14.30 -4.42 1.19
C ASP A 15 -13.72 -3.58 0.04
N GLN A 16 -13.61 -2.27 0.23
CA GLN A 16 -12.99 -1.39 -0.76
C GLN A 16 -11.49 -1.70 -0.90
N TYR A 17 -10.81 -1.92 0.21
CA TYR A 17 -9.41 -2.34 0.20
C TYR A 17 -9.24 -3.67 -0.54
N ASP A 18 -10.08 -4.66 -0.23
CA ASP A 18 -10.02 -5.97 -0.88
C ASP A 18 -10.22 -5.86 -2.40
N ALA A 19 -11.12 -4.97 -2.85
CA ALA A 19 -11.34 -4.73 -4.27
C ALA A 19 -10.08 -4.16 -4.95
N ILE A 20 -9.38 -3.26 -4.28
CA ILE A 20 -8.10 -2.71 -4.79
C ILE A 20 -7.06 -3.83 -4.91
N VAL A 21 -6.89 -4.62 -3.86
CA VAL A 21 -5.91 -5.70 -3.84
C VAL A 21 -6.21 -6.75 -4.90
N ASN A 22 -7.46 -7.15 -5.03
CA ASN A 22 -7.88 -8.10 -6.06
C ASN A 22 -7.53 -7.60 -7.46
N ARG A 23 -7.76 -6.32 -7.71
CA ARG A 23 -7.42 -5.70 -8.99
C ARG A 23 -5.91 -5.70 -9.24
N LEU A 24 -5.12 -5.42 -8.19
CA LEU A 24 -3.66 -5.47 -8.29
C LEU A 24 -3.15 -6.86 -8.64
N TYR A 25 -3.72 -7.90 -8.03
CA TYR A 25 -3.38 -9.28 -8.37
C TYR A 25 -3.82 -9.65 -9.79
N ASP A 26 -5.02 -9.27 -10.17
CA ASP A 26 -5.55 -9.56 -11.51
C ASP A 26 -4.71 -8.94 -12.62
N GLU A 27 -4.13 -7.76 -12.38
CA GLU A 27 -3.28 -7.07 -13.35
C GLU A 27 -1.81 -7.44 -13.23
N GLY A 28 -1.47 -8.39 -12.36
CA GLY A 28 -0.08 -8.83 -12.19
C GLY A 28 0.83 -7.84 -11.49
N ILE A 29 0.27 -6.87 -10.78
CA ILE A 29 1.04 -5.85 -10.05
C ILE A 29 1.44 -6.36 -8.67
N HIS A 30 0.56 -7.15 -8.03
CA HIS A 30 0.86 -7.74 -6.72
C HIS A 30 1.23 -9.22 -6.86
N PRO A 31 2.11 -9.73 -5.99
CA PRO A 31 2.89 -8.97 -5.02
C PRO A 31 3.87 -8.03 -5.75
N ALA A 32 3.90 -6.78 -5.34
CA ALA A 32 4.71 -5.77 -6.02
C ALA A 32 6.20 -6.02 -5.80
N ASP A 33 7.00 -5.72 -6.83
CA ASP A 33 8.46 -5.83 -6.72
C ASP A 33 8.96 -4.91 -5.62
N GLY A 34 9.79 -5.45 -4.74
CA GLY A 34 10.35 -4.71 -3.62
C GLY A 34 9.42 -4.56 -2.41
N LEU A 35 8.18 -5.00 -2.51
CA LEU A 35 7.26 -4.99 -1.37
C LEU A 35 7.60 -6.13 -0.42
N GLU A 36 8.00 -5.80 0.81
CA GLU A 36 8.34 -6.78 1.83
C GLU A 36 7.15 -7.14 2.70
N LEU A 37 6.27 -6.17 2.97
CA LEU A 37 5.13 -6.35 3.86
C LEU A 37 4.06 -5.31 3.55
N GLU A 38 2.82 -5.75 3.56
CA GLU A 38 1.66 -4.86 3.47
C GLU A 38 0.67 -5.23 4.56
N VAL A 39 0.21 -4.23 5.31
CA VAL A 39 -0.74 -4.41 6.41
C VAL A 39 -1.90 -3.43 6.23
N CYS A 40 -3.11 -3.95 6.19
CA CYS A 40 -4.32 -3.15 6.26
C CYS A 40 -4.85 -3.23 7.70
N LEU A 41 -5.12 -2.09 8.31
CA LEU A 41 -5.51 -2.00 9.72
C LEU A 41 -6.59 -0.96 9.92
N GLY A 42 -7.33 -1.09 11.02
CA GLY A 42 -8.40 -0.16 11.36
C GLY A 42 -9.74 -0.86 11.46
N SER A 43 -10.82 -0.09 11.41
CA SER A 43 -12.18 -0.62 11.49
C SER A 43 -13.16 0.28 10.74
N GLY A 44 -14.31 -0.28 10.38
CA GLY A 44 -15.37 0.45 9.70
C GLY A 44 -14.90 1.03 8.37
N ASP A 45 -15.10 2.33 8.20
CA ASP A 45 -14.66 3.07 7.02
C ASP A 45 -13.34 3.83 7.24
N GLN A 46 -12.64 3.51 8.33
CA GLN A 46 -11.37 4.15 8.71
C GLN A 46 -10.18 3.19 8.55
N MET A 47 -10.20 2.38 7.51
CA MET A 47 -9.07 1.50 7.22
C MET A 47 -7.87 2.28 6.70
N LYS A 48 -6.69 1.83 7.07
CA LYS A 48 -5.40 2.41 6.69
C LYS A 48 -4.50 1.30 6.18
N VAL A 49 -3.48 1.67 5.40
CA VAL A 49 -2.56 0.69 4.82
C VAL A 49 -1.13 1.13 5.10
N SER A 50 -0.32 0.19 5.56
CA SER A 50 1.13 0.39 5.70
C SER A 50 1.84 -0.59 4.79
N LEU A 51 2.77 -0.09 3.98
CA LEU A 51 3.54 -0.89 3.04
C LEU A 51 5.04 -0.67 3.31
N LEU A 52 5.76 -1.76 3.44
CA LEU A 52 7.21 -1.73 3.61
C LEU A 52 7.87 -2.11 2.29
N PHE A 53 8.56 -1.16 1.67
CA PHE A 53 9.31 -1.38 0.44
C PHE A 53 10.81 -1.39 0.71
N ASP A 54 11.55 -2.14 -0.09
CA ASP A 54 13.00 -2.21 0.04
C ASP A 54 13.71 -0.93 -0.48
N SER A 55 13.01 -0.12 -1.26
CA SER A 55 13.53 1.15 -1.78
C SER A 55 12.40 2.11 -2.13
N ILE A 56 12.72 3.40 -2.19
CA ILE A 56 11.76 4.41 -2.65
C ILE A 56 11.44 4.23 -4.13
N GLU A 57 12.39 3.79 -4.92
CA GLU A 57 12.19 3.55 -6.35
C GLU A 57 11.14 2.48 -6.58
N ALA A 58 11.16 1.40 -5.78
CA ALA A 58 10.16 0.35 -5.87
C ALA A 58 8.76 0.89 -5.56
N PHE A 59 8.65 1.74 -4.54
CA PHE A 59 7.38 2.39 -4.22
C PHE A 59 6.91 3.31 -5.36
N ASP A 60 7.82 4.09 -5.94
CA ASP A 60 7.46 5.01 -7.03
C ASP A 60 6.87 4.25 -8.22
N ILE A 61 7.47 3.14 -8.59
CA ILE A 61 6.96 2.28 -9.67
C ILE A 61 5.57 1.73 -9.32
N PHE A 62 5.43 1.22 -8.11
CA PHE A 62 4.14 0.71 -7.63
C PHE A 62 3.07 1.80 -7.65
N SER A 63 3.41 2.99 -7.16
CA SER A 63 2.49 4.14 -7.10
C SER A 63 1.95 4.51 -8.47
N GLU A 64 2.80 4.51 -9.50
CA GLU A 64 2.36 4.82 -10.87
C GLU A 64 1.35 3.79 -11.39
N ARG A 65 1.49 2.53 -11.02
CA ARG A 65 0.57 1.47 -11.41
C ARG A 65 -0.72 1.47 -10.59
N LEU A 66 -0.65 1.93 -9.35
CA LEU A 66 -1.79 1.99 -8.44
C LEU A 66 -2.78 3.10 -8.83
N LYS A 67 -2.29 4.23 -9.29
CA LYS A 67 -3.11 5.41 -9.57
C LYS A 67 -4.29 5.13 -10.51
N PRO A 68 -4.12 4.47 -11.67
CA PRO A 68 -5.26 4.20 -12.56
C PRO A 68 -6.31 3.31 -11.90
N ILE A 69 -5.89 2.37 -11.04
CA ILE A 69 -6.80 1.47 -10.34
C ILE A 69 -7.66 2.25 -9.35
N LEU A 70 -7.03 3.15 -8.58
CA LEU A 70 -7.77 3.99 -7.63
C LEU A 70 -8.76 4.90 -8.35
N GLU A 71 -8.38 5.47 -9.49
CA GLU A 71 -9.27 6.29 -10.30
C GLU A 71 -10.47 5.49 -10.82
N ASP A 72 -10.23 4.28 -11.34
CA ASP A 72 -11.29 3.39 -11.82
C ASP A 72 -12.27 3.03 -10.72
N LEU A 73 -11.79 2.81 -9.52
CA LEU A 73 -12.61 2.42 -8.37
C LEU A 73 -13.20 3.63 -7.63
N GLY A 74 -12.87 4.84 -8.06
CA GLY A 74 -13.36 6.06 -7.42
C GLY A 74 -12.84 6.25 -6.00
N MET A 75 -11.64 5.74 -5.72
CA MET A 75 -11.05 5.79 -4.39
C MET A 75 -10.09 6.96 -4.25
N GLU A 76 -10.23 7.70 -3.15
CA GLU A 76 -9.32 8.79 -2.77
C GLU A 76 -8.31 8.25 -1.75
N PRO A 77 -7.02 8.12 -2.11
CA PRO A 77 -6.04 7.53 -1.20
C PRO A 77 -5.53 8.49 -0.13
N GLY A 78 -5.77 9.78 -0.30
CA GLY A 78 -5.10 10.80 0.49
C GLY A 78 -3.64 10.95 0.09
N THR A 79 -2.89 11.78 0.82
CA THR A 79 -1.46 11.96 0.58
C THR A 79 -0.69 10.92 1.40
N PRO A 80 0.09 10.04 0.77
CA PRO A 80 0.85 9.05 1.52
C PRO A 80 1.98 9.68 2.33
N GLU A 81 2.21 9.15 3.53
CA GLU A 81 3.39 9.46 4.31
C GLU A 81 4.48 8.48 3.92
N VAL A 82 5.66 8.98 3.60
CA VAL A 82 6.82 8.14 3.25
C VAL A 82 7.92 8.42 4.26
N MET A 83 8.38 7.37 4.93
CA MET A 83 9.38 7.48 5.98
C MET A 83 10.51 6.49 5.74
N ASN A 84 11.75 6.94 5.93
CA ASN A 84 12.90 6.03 5.89
C ASN A 84 12.87 5.12 7.11
N VAL A 85 13.10 3.84 6.88
CA VAL A 85 13.14 2.86 7.96
C VAL A 85 14.54 2.85 8.56
N HIS A 86 14.62 3.11 9.87
CA HIS A 86 15.87 3.02 10.60
C HIS A 86 16.21 1.55 10.89
N HIS A 87 15.23 0.78 11.34
CA HIS A 87 15.45 -0.61 11.74
C HIS A 87 14.14 -1.38 11.69
N ALA A 88 14.22 -2.62 11.23
CA ALA A 88 13.08 -3.54 11.25
C ALA A 88 13.53 -4.87 11.83
N ILE A 89 12.81 -5.35 12.83
CA ILE A 89 13.09 -6.64 13.45
C ILE A 89 11.99 -7.61 13.03
N ARG A 90 12.40 -8.75 12.49
CA ARG A 90 11.48 -9.79 12.03
C ARG A 90 11.68 -11.05 12.85
N ARG A 91 10.57 -11.67 13.23
CA ARG A 91 10.61 -12.95 13.91
C ARG A 91 11.16 -14.01 12.95
N GLY A 92 12.17 -14.74 13.38
CA GLY A 92 12.74 -15.86 12.61
C GLY A 92 13.65 -15.45 11.46
N GLY A 93 13.99 -14.14 11.37
CA GLY A 93 14.81 -13.69 10.25
C GLY A 93 15.94 -12.71 10.64
#